data_3d06ad89bba1681821f1acac8d65ed02
#
_entry.id   3d06ad89bba1681821f1acac8d65ed02
#
_cell.length_a   1.000
_cell.length_b   1.000
_cell.length_c   1.000
_cell.angle_alpha   90.00
_cell.angle_beta   90.00
_cell.angle_gamma   90.00
#
_symmetry.space_group_name_H-M   'P 1'
#
loop_
_entity.id
_entity.type
_entity.pdbx_description
1 polymer ?
#
loop_
_entity_poly.entity_id
_entity_poly.type
_entity_poly.pdbx_seq_one_letter_code
_entity_poly.pdbx_strand_id
1 'polypeptide(L)'
;IDPICAPQAAMDGFAVKTMENAIKEADIVVTTTGNKDIVRAEHFQAMKDKTIVCNIGHFDNEIDVPYLNDNFKKTEIKPQVDIYDLDGKDIILLAEGRLVNLGCATGHPSFVMSNSFANQTLAQIELWTNLDAYDKNEVYMLPKHLDEKVAKLHLAKIGVELTELTKEQADYIGVTVDGPFKPEHYRY
;
A
#
# COMPACT_ATOMS: atom_id res chain seq x y z
N ILE A 1 -3.87 15.18 1.76
CA ILE A 1 -3.18 16.36 1.26
C ILE A 1 -3.27 16.51 -0.27
N ASP A 2 -3.45 15.41 -1.00
CA ASP A 2 -3.54 15.43 -2.46
C ASP A 2 -4.97 15.80 -2.90
N PRO A 3 -5.15 16.95 -3.59
CA PRO A 3 -6.48 17.40 -4.01
C PRO A 3 -7.09 16.56 -5.14
N ILE A 4 -6.32 15.69 -5.79
CA ILE A 4 -6.83 14.75 -6.81
C ILE A 4 -7.29 13.45 -6.17
N CYS A 5 -6.55 12.92 -5.20
CA CYS A 5 -6.94 11.71 -4.48
C CYS A 5 -8.16 11.91 -3.56
N ALA A 6 -8.35 13.13 -3.03
CA ALA A 6 -9.49 13.43 -2.15
C ALA A 6 -10.86 13.19 -2.79
N PRO A 7 -11.18 13.75 -4.00
CA PRO A 7 -12.44 13.45 -4.67
C PRO A 7 -12.55 11.99 -5.12
N GLN A 8 -11.46 11.29 -5.46
CA GLN A 8 -11.53 9.86 -5.74
C GLN A 8 -12.07 9.09 -4.54
N ALA A 9 -11.48 9.29 -3.35
CA ALA A 9 -11.94 8.64 -2.14
C ALA A 9 -13.41 9.02 -1.79
N ALA A 10 -13.78 10.28 -1.98
CA ALA A 10 -15.15 10.75 -1.74
C ALA A 10 -16.16 10.12 -2.71
N MET A 11 -15.79 9.95 -3.99
CA MET A 11 -16.62 9.30 -5.01
C MET A 11 -16.76 7.79 -4.76
N ASP A 12 -15.76 7.15 -4.15
CA ASP A 12 -15.82 5.77 -3.69
C ASP A 12 -16.68 5.60 -2.41
N GLY A 13 -17.25 6.68 -1.89
CA GLY A 13 -18.16 6.67 -0.73
C GLY A 13 -17.47 6.87 0.62
N PHE A 14 -16.20 7.22 0.66
CA PHE A 14 -15.47 7.47 1.89
C PHE A 14 -15.59 8.93 2.34
N ALA A 15 -15.67 9.14 3.66
CA ALA A 15 -15.59 10.46 4.24
C ALA A 15 -14.12 10.94 4.27
N VAL A 16 -13.83 12.03 3.56
CA VAL A 16 -12.51 12.65 3.56
C VAL A 16 -12.48 13.76 4.61
N LYS A 17 -11.67 13.58 5.65
CA LYS A 17 -11.57 14.48 6.80
C LYS A 17 -10.12 14.80 7.13
N THR A 18 -9.87 15.89 7.84
CA THR A 18 -8.55 16.10 8.47
C THR A 18 -8.35 15.13 9.63
N MET A 19 -7.10 14.91 10.02
CA MET A 19 -6.77 14.02 11.14
C MET A 19 -7.46 14.48 12.43
N GLU A 20 -7.44 15.77 12.74
CA GLU A 20 -8.03 16.34 13.94
C GLU A 20 -9.54 16.10 14.07
N ASN A 21 -10.23 15.94 12.94
CA ASN A 21 -11.65 15.63 12.92
C ASN A 21 -11.92 14.13 12.91
N ALA A 22 -11.16 13.36 12.10
CA ALA A 22 -11.34 11.92 11.98
C ALA A 22 -11.01 11.18 13.28
N ILE A 23 -9.95 11.59 13.97
CA ILE A 23 -9.41 10.86 15.14
C ILE A 23 -10.38 10.78 16.30
N LYS A 24 -11.30 11.74 16.42
CA LYS A 24 -12.32 11.78 17.49
C LYS A 24 -13.46 10.77 17.30
N GLU A 25 -13.62 10.30 16.07
CA GLU A 25 -14.70 9.40 15.68
C GLU A 25 -14.19 7.97 15.39
N ALA A 26 -12.89 7.84 15.12
CA ALA A 26 -12.29 6.59 14.71
C ALA A 26 -12.25 5.55 15.85
N ASP A 27 -12.59 4.30 15.54
CA ASP A 27 -12.38 3.13 16.41
C ASP A 27 -11.07 2.41 16.06
N ILE A 28 -10.68 2.48 14.79
CA ILE A 28 -9.43 1.91 14.27
C ILE A 28 -8.73 2.97 13.43
N VAL A 29 -7.45 3.19 13.71
CA VAL A 29 -6.58 4.12 13.00
C VAL A 29 -5.46 3.34 12.34
N VAL A 30 -5.36 3.46 11.01
CA VAL A 30 -4.31 2.80 10.21
C VAL A 30 -3.52 3.86 9.47
N THR A 31 -2.24 4.01 9.76
CA THR A 31 -1.35 4.91 9.02
C THR A 31 -0.75 4.22 7.82
N THR A 32 -0.78 4.89 6.65
CA THR A 32 -0.36 4.31 5.36
C THR A 32 0.30 5.35 4.45
N THR A 33 0.86 6.41 5.03
CA THR A 33 1.26 7.59 4.26
C THR A 33 2.68 7.51 3.69
N GLY A 34 3.53 6.67 4.26
CA GLY A 34 4.96 6.64 3.96
C GLY A 34 5.70 7.90 4.42
N ASN A 35 5.06 8.73 5.27
CA ASN A 35 5.63 9.95 5.84
C ASN A 35 5.99 9.71 7.32
N LYS A 36 6.07 10.73 8.13
CA LYS A 36 6.38 10.64 9.56
C LYS A 36 5.45 11.53 10.38
N ASP A 37 5.38 11.26 11.68
CA ASP A 37 4.67 12.08 12.67
C ASP A 37 3.19 12.32 12.31
N ILE A 38 2.52 11.27 11.81
CA ILE A 38 1.10 11.33 11.39
C ILE A 38 0.18 11.25 12.60
N VAL A 39 0.46 10.31 13.53
CA VAL A 39 -0.24 10.19 14.82
C VAL A 39 0.70 10.65 15.91
N ARG A 40 0.37 11.77 16.55
CA ARG A 40 1.18 12.45 17.57
C ARG A 40 0.44 12.53 18.91
N ALA A 41 1.08 13.12 19.91
CA ALA A 41 0.56 13.28 21.26
C ALA A 41 -0.89 13.80 21.32
N GLU A 42 -1.18 14.88 20.60
CA GLU A 42 -2.50 15.50 20.56
C GLU A 42 -3.58 14.57 19.97
N HIS A 43 -3.20 13.71 19.04
CA HIS A 43 -4.11 12.73 18.44
C HIS A 43 -4.47 11.63 19.44
N PHE A 44 -3.49 11.08 20.18
CA PHE A 44 -3.75 10.09 21.22
C PHE A 44 -4.69 10.65 22.30
N GLN A 45 -4.49 11.91 22.69
CA GLN A 45 -5.38 12.58 23.65
C GLN A 45 -6.82 12.76 23.15
N ALA A 46 -6.98 12.92 21.82
CA ALA A 46 -8.30 13.13 21.20
C ALA A 46 -9.02 11.81 20.83
N MET A 47 -8.33 10.66 20.81
CA MET A 47 -8.92 9.35 20.50
C MET A 47 -9.97 8.93 21.52
N LYS A 48 -10.86 8.05 21.08
CA LYS A 48 -11.79 7.35 21.98
C LYS A 48 -11.06 6.31 22.84
N ASP A 49 -11.69 5.93 23.94
CA ASP A 49 -11.25 4.77 24.72
C ASP A 49 -11.22 3.50 23.85
N LYS A 50 -10.16 2.73 23.98
CA LYS A 50 -9.90 1.48 23.24
C LYS A 50 -9.77 1.63 21.73
N THR A 51 -9.41 2.82 21.26
CA THR A 51 -9.03 3.00 19.85
C THR A 51 -7.82 2.10 19.54
N ILE A 52 -7.94 1.34 18.44
CA ILE A 52 -6.84 0.50 17.94
C ILE A 52 -6.02 1.33 16.95
N VAL A 53 -4.71 1.37 17.16
CA VAL A 53 -3.77 2.11 16.32
C VAL A 53 -2.76 1.15 15.71
N CYS A 54 -2.55 1.24 14.41
CA CYS A 54 -1.55 0.43 13.70
C CYS A 54 -1.00 1.16 12.48
N ASN A 55 0.14 0.66 12.00
CA ASN A 55 0.83 1.20 10.85
C ASN A 55 1.00 0.13 9.76
N ILE A 56 0.80 0.51 8.51
CA ILE A 56 1.12 -0.27 7.33
C ILE A 56 2.09 0.48 6.40
N GLY A 57 2.52 1.69 6.78
CA GLY A 57 3.60 2.42 6.13
C GLY A 57 4.93 1.69 6.30
N HIS A 58 5.92 2.02 5.45
CA HIS A 58 7.16 1.26 5.37
C HIS A 58 8.00 1.31 6.66
N PHE A 59 8.05 2.48 7.33
CA PHE A 59 8.80 2.67 8.57
C PHE A 59 7.87 2.86 9.77
N ASP A 60 8.40 2.65 10.96
CA ASP A 60 7.73 2.78 12.25
C ASP A 60 7.67 4.21 12.80
N ASN A 61 7.82 5.21 11.94
CA ASN A 61 7.90 6.62 12.30
C ASN A 61 6.61 7.42 12.01
N GLU A 62 5.55 6.77 11.52
CA GLU A 62 4.26 7.43 11.31
C GLU A 62 3.48 7.63 12.62
N ILE A 63 3.74 6.81 13.63
CA ILE A 63 3.11 6.85 14.95
C ILE A 63 4.16 7.23 15.99
N ASP A 64 3.90 8.24 16.80
CA ASP A 64 4.79 8.67 17.88
C ASP A 64 4.73 7.69 19.07
N VAL A 65 5.27 6.50 18.86
CA VAL A 65 5.37 5.44 19.88
C VAL A 65 6.27 5.87 21.04
N PRO A 66 7.40 6.60 20.83
CA PRO A 66 8.18 7.14 21.91
C PRO A 66 7.36 7.95 22.91
N TYR A 67 6.47 8.83 22.44
CA TYR A 67 5.59 9.59 23.34
C TYR A 67 4.74 8.68 24.24
N LEU A 68 4.18 7.60 23.69
CA LEU A 68 3.41 6.64 24.49
C LEU A 68 4.30 5.94 25.52
N ASN A 69 5.49 5.48 25.13
CA ASN A 69 6.42 4.78 26.04
C ASN A 69 6.93 5.66 27.17
N ASP A 70 7.18 6.94 26.90
CA ASP A 70 7.76 7.87 27.87
C ASP A 70 6.72 8.40 28.88
N ASN A 71 5.44 8.41 28.53
CA ASN A 71 4.42 9.07 29.32
C ASN A 71 3.37 8.13 29.93
N PHE A 72 3.23 6.90 29.42
CA PHE A 72 2.13 6.02 29.83
C PHE A 72 2.59 4.61 30.13
N LYS A 73 1.80 3.93 31.00
CA LYS A 73 2.06 2.56 31.35
C LYS A 73 1.66 1.63 30.19
N LYS A 74 2.64 0.92 29.66
CA LYS A 74 2.46 -0.13 28.67
C LYS A 74 2.13 -1.46 29.34
N THR A 75 1.15 -2.20 28.80
CA THR A 75 0.82 -3.58 29.16
C THR A 75 0.69 -4.42 27.91
N GLU A 76 1.54 -5.41 27.72
CA GLU A 76 1.40 -6.39 26.64
C GLU A 76 0.27 -7.37 26.99
N ILE A 77 -0.78 -7.43 26.16
CA ILE A 77 -1.91 -8.35 26.37
C ILE A 77 -1.80 -9.63 25.57
N LYS A 78 -1.06 -9.62 24.50
CA LYS A 78 -0.57 -10.77 23.73
C LYS A 78 0.58 -10.33 22.83
N PRO A 79 1.38 -11.24 22.25
CA PRO A 79 2.49 -10.87 21.39
C PRO A 79 2.08 -9.86 20.32
N GLN A 80 2.82 -8.75 20.24
CA GLN A 80 2.60 -7.63 19.31
C GLN A 80 1.31 -6.82 19.53
N VAL A 81 0.66 -6.94 20.70
CA VAL A 81 -0.52 -6.15 21.04
C VAL A 81 -0.35 -5.55 22.44
N ASP A 82 -0.20 -4.26 22.47
CA ASP A 82 0.04 -3.48 23.66
C ASP A 82 -1.13 -2.56 24.00
N ILE A 83 -1.45 -2.42 25.29
CA ILE A 83 -2.34 -1.38 25.80
C ILE A 83 -1.51 -0.32 26.51
N TYR A 84 -1.81 0.94 26.24
CA TYR A 84 -1.31 2.10 26.97
C TYR A 84 -2.46 2.74 27.74
N ASP A 85 -2.30 2.86 29.05
CA ASP A 85 -3.27 3.53 29.93
C ASP A 85 -2.98 5.03 29.98
N LEU A 86 -3.85 5.80 29.34
CA LEU A 86 -3.78 7.26 29.27
C LEU A 86 -4.71 7.88 30.35
N ASP A 87 -4.42 7.61 31.62
CA ASP A 87 -5.14 8.17 32.78
C ASP A 87 -6.67 7.93 32.74
N GLY A 88 -7.05 6.67 32.49
CA GLY A 88 -8.43 6.22 32.47
C GLY A 88 -9.03 6.06 31.06
N LYS A 89 -8.22 6.16 30.05
CA LYS A 89 -8.51 5.82 28.67
C LYS A 89 -7.43 4.90 28.12
N ASP A 90 -7.82 3.80 27.53
CA ASP A 90 -6.90 2.84 26.92
C ASP A 90 -6.69 3.12 25.44
N ILE A 91 -5.45 3.01 24.95
CA ILE A 91 -5.13 2.95 23.53
C ILE A 91 -4.45 1.61 23.24
N ILE A 92 -4.90 0.92 22.20
CA ILE A 92 -4.37 -0.38 21.78
C ILE A 92 -3.44 -0.16 20.60
N LEU A 93 -2.15 -0.42 20.78
CA LEU A 93 -1.15 -0.33 19.73
C LEU A 93 -0.79 -1.72 19.20
N LEU A 94 -0.82 -1.90 17.88
CA LEU A 94 -0.43 -3.15 17.24
C LEU A 94 1.00 -3.06 16.69
N ALA A 95 1.74 -4.16 16.80
CA ALA A 95 3.09 -4.35 16.28
C ALA A 95 4.09 -3.25 16.69
N GLU A 96 3.85 -2.57 17.83
CA GLU A 96 4.69 -1.45 18.32
C GLU A 96 4.85 -0.32 17.27
N GLY A 97 3.84 -0.08 16.43
CA GLY A 97 3.90 0.91 15.34
C GLY A 97 4.66 0.45 14.09
N ARG A 98 5.22 -0.77 14.09
CA ARG A 98 5.84 -1.38 12.91
C ARG A 98 4.77 -1.92 11.95
N LEU A 99 5.18 -2.46 10.81
CA LEU A 99 4.29 -3.05 9.79
C LEU A 99 3.34 -4.10 10.41
N VAL A 100 2.07 -3.73 10.57
CA VAL A 100 1.06 -4.57 11.25
C VAL A 100 0.77 -5.86 10.50
N ASN A 101 0.84 -5.87 9.18
CA ASN A 101 0.64 -7.07 8.37
C ASN A 101 1.72 -8.14 8.57
N LEU A 102 2.90 -7.75 9.02
CA LEU A 102 3.99 -8.67 9.35
C LEU A 102 4.00 -9.02 10.83
N GLY A 103 3.73 -8.05 11.72
CA GLY A 103 3.75 -8.27 13.17
C GLY A 103 2.51 -8.99 13.70
N CYS A 104 1.32 -8.68 13.18
CA CYS A 104 0.03 -9.18 13.68
C CYS A 104 -0.74 -10.05 12.69
N ALA A 105 -0.19 -10.30 11.49
CA ALA A 105 -0.81 -11.10 10.44
C ALA A 105 0.24 -11.93 9.69
N THR A 106 -0.12 -12.46 8.54
CA THR A 106 0.72 -13.39 7.75
C THR A 106 1.40 -12.76 6.53
N GLY A 107 1.37 -11.43 6.42
CA GLY A 107 1.88 -10.69 5.27
C GLY A 107 0.93 -10.76 4.06
N HIS A 108 1.47 -10.44 2.88
CA HIS A 108 0.70 -10.51 1.64
C HIS A 108 0.44 -11.94 1.18
N PRO A 109 -0.73 -12.22 0.58
CA PRO A 109 -1.00 -13.52 -0.03
C PRO A 109 0.05 -13.88 -1.11
N SER A 110 0.39 -15.16 -1.20
CA SER A 110 1.39 -15.65 -2.18
C SER A 110 1.02 -15.33 -3.62
N PHE A 111 -0.27 -15.29 -3.95
CA PHE A 111 -0.74 -14.88 -5.28
C PHE A 111 -0.37 -13.42 -5.62
N VAL A 112 -0.54 -12.51 -4.67
CA VAL A 112 -0.15 -11.09 -4.84
C VAL A 112 1.36 -10.97 -5.01
N MET A 113 2.12 -11.65 -4.14
CA MET A 113 3.58 -11.62 -4.21
C MET A 113 4.15 -12.32 -5.46
N SER A 114 3.45 -13.29 -6.02
CA SER A 114 3.82 -13.92 -7.29
C SER A 114 3.87 -12.89 -8.44
N ASN A 115 2.95 -11.94 -8.50
CA ASN A 115 3.01 -10.85 -9.49
C ASN A 115 4.28 -10.00 -9.31
N SER A 116 4.59 -9.62 -8.08
CA SER A 116 5.79 -8.83 -7.76
C SER A 116 7.08 -9.59 -8.11
N PHE A 117 7.19 -10.84 -7.71
CA PHE A 117 8.39 -11.66 -7.99
C PHE A 117 8.56 -11.96 -9.48
N ALA A 118 7.46 -12.19 -10.21
CA ALA A 118 7.51 -12.35 -11.66
C ALA A 118 8.02 -11.08 -12.34
N ASN A 119 7.54 -9.89 -11.93
CA ASN A 119 8.04 -8.60 -12.40
C ASN A 119 9.54 -8.42 -12.13
N GLN A 120 9.98 -8.69 -10.90
CA GLN A 120 11.39 -8.58 -10.52
C GLN A 120 12.28 -9.52 -11.36
N THR A 121 11.82 -10.76 -11.59
CA THR A 121 12.55 -11.74 -12.41
C THR A 121 12.64 -11.30 -13.87
N LEU A 122 11.52 -10.85 -14.45
CA LEU A 122 11.51 -10.35 -15.83
C LEU A 122 12.35 -9.08 -16.00
N ALA A 123 12.36 -8.19 -15.00
CA ALA A 123 13.22 -7.01 -15.01
C ALA A 123 14.71 -7.38 -15.06
N GLN A 124 15.13 -8.38 -14.28
CA GLN A 124 16.51 -8.85 -14.29
C GLN A 124 16.87 -9.51 -15.65
N ILE A 125 15.97 -10.30 -16.22
CA ILE A 125 16.16 -10.90 -17.53
C ILE A 125 16.29 -9.81 -18.60
N GLU A 126 15.40 -8.81 -18.58
CA GLU A 126 15.40 -7.67 -19.51
C GLU A 126 16.74 -6.92 -19.45
N LEU A 127 17.16 -6.52 -18.26
CA LEU A 127 18.42 -5.83 -18.05
C LEU A 127 19.65 -6.67 -18.51
N TRP A 128 19.60 -7.98 -18.31
CA TRP A 128 20.69 -8.87 -18.71
C TRP A 128 20.76 -9.10 -20.22
N THR A 129 19.61 -9.21 -20.87
CA THR A 129 19.54 -9.53 -22.30
C THR A 129 19.64 -8.31 -23.22
N ASN A 130 19.29 -7.12 -22.72
CA ASN A 130 19.24 -5.87 -23.47
C ASN A 130 20.13 -4.80 -22.85
N LEU A 131 21.35 -5.13 -22.47
CA LEU A 131 22.29 -4.23 -21.76
C LEU A 131 22.51 -2.89 -22.47
N ASP A 132 22.51 -2.86 -23.79
CA ASP A 132 22.76 -1.65 -24.59
C ASP A 132 21.57 -0.67 -24.60
N ALA A 133 20.40 -1.10 -24.12
CA ALA A 133 19.21 -0.26 -24.03
C ALA A 133 19.16 0.55 -22.73
N TYR A 134 20.05 0.28 -21.78
CA TYR A 134 20.01 0.85 -20.43
C TYR A 134 21.34 1.47 -20.02
N ASP A 135 21.33 2.75 -19.72
CA ASP A 135 22.50 3.43 -19.20
C ASP A 135 22.75 3.08 -17.73
N LYS A 136 24.03 3.06 -17.34
CA LYS A 136 24.41 2.79 -15.95
C LYS A 136 24.00 3.96 -15.04
N ASN A 137 23.51 3.61 -13.86
CA ASN A 137 23.08 4.55 -12.82
C ASN A 137 21.82 5.37 -13.15
N GLU A 138 21.07 4.99 -14.19
CA GLU A 138 19.78 5.59 -14.51
C GLU A 138 18.62 4.72 -14.05
N VAL A 139 17.45 5.34 -13.85
CA VAL A 139 16.21 4.66 -13.45
C VAL A 139 15.27 4.60 -14.64
N TYR A 140 14.87 3.40 -15.01
CA TYR A 140 13.98 3.14 -16.13
C TYR A 140 12.64 2.53 -15.68
N MET A 141 11.59 2.84 -16.41
CA MET A 141 10.33 2.10 -16.31
C MET A 141 10.43 0.80 -17.11
N LEU A 142 9.90 -0.28 -16.56
CA LEU A 142 9.81 -1.53 -17.31
C LEU A 142 8.93 -1.35 -18.57
N PRO A 143 9.32 -1.96 -19.70
CA PRO A 143 8.48 -1.98 -20.90
C PRO A 143 7.10 -2.56 -20.63
N LYS A 144 6.05 -1.94 -21.16
CA LYS A 144 4.65 -2.32 -20.93
C LYS A 144 4.33 -3.78 -21.27
N HIS A 145 4.97 -4.33 -22.29
CA HIS A 145 4.77 -5.74 -22.65
C HIS A 145 5.19 -6.72 -21.55
N LEU A 146 6.12 -6.33 -20.66
CA LEU A 146 6.52 -7.16 -19.51
C LEU A 146 5.45 -7.10 -18.40
N ASP A 147 4.89 -5.91 -18.11
CA ASP A 147 3.77 -5.77 -17.19
C ASP A 147 2.56 -6.62 -17.64
N GLU A 148 2.20 -6.50 -18.93
CA GLU A 148 1.10 -7.29 -19.50
C GLU A 148 1.38 -8.78 -19.48
N LYS A 149 2.63 -9.21 -19.69
CA LYS A 149 3.03 -10.61 -19.59
C LYS A 149 2.84 -11.14 -18.17
N VAL A 150 3.24 -10.38 -17.15
CA VAL A 150 3.01 -10.77 -15.75
C VAL A 150 1.53 -10.90 -15.47
N ALA A 151 0.72 -9.92 -15.88
CA ALA A 151 -0.72 -9.98 -15.70
C ALA A 151 -1.33 -11.23 -16.37
N LYS A 152 -1.03 -11.45 -17.64
CA LYS A 152 -1.53 -12.62 -18.41
C LYS A 152 -1.21 -13.96 -17.74
N LEU A 153 -0.01 -14.11 -17.17
CA LEU A 153 0.41 -15.34 -16.46
C LEU A 153 -0.46 -15.65 -15.22
N HIS A 154 -1.11 -14.65 -14.65
CA HIS A 154 -1.89 -14.79 -13.42
C HIS A 154 -3.41 -14.88 -13.63
N LEU A 155 -3.92 -14.51 -14.81
CA LEU A 155 -5.36 -14.41 -15.07
C LEU A 155 -6.09 -15.74 -14.88
N ALA A 156 -5.55 -16.84 -15.40
CA ALA A 156 -6.18 -18.16 -15.30
C ALA A 156 -6.40 -18.59 -13.84
N LYS A 157 -5.50 -18.17 -12.94
CA LYS A 157 -5.60 -18.52 -11.50
C LYS A 157 -6.81 -17.89 -10.81
N ILE A 158 -7.26 -16.75 -11.29
CA ILE A 158 -8.42 -16.02 -10.75
C ILE A 158 -9.66 -16.14 -11.64
N GLY A 159 -9.64 -17.06 -12.64
CA GLY A 159 -10.79 -17.34 -13.49
C GLY A 159 -11.14 -16.22 -14.47
N VAL A 160 -10.15 -15.41 -14.85
CA VAL A 160 -10.37 -14.32 -15.83
C VAL A 160 -10.09 -14.81 -17.23
N GLU A 161 -11.02 -14.54 -18.13
CA GLU A 161 -10.92 -14.76 -19.56
C GLU A 161 -10.87 -13.40 -20.29
N LEU A 162 -10.01 -13.28 -21.30
CA LEU A 162 -9.89 -12.06 -22.09
C LEU A 162 -10.37 -12.31 -23.52
N THR A 163 -11.05 -11.32 -24.06
CA THR A 163 -11.36 -11.28 -25.52
C THR A 163 -10.09 -10.94 -26.28
N GLU A 164 -9.84 -11.65 -27.36
CA GLU A 164 -8.78 -11.31 -28.31
C GLU A 164 -9.29 -10.31 -29.35
N LEU A 165 -8.48 -9.29 -29.64
CA LEU A 165 -8.82 -8.32 -30.69
C LEU A 165 -8.73 -8.95 -32.07
N THR A 166 -9.68 -8.62 -32.93
CA THR A 166 -9.48 -8.85 -34.39
C THR A 166 -8.44 -7.84 -34.91
N LYS A 167 -7.83 -8.17 -36.05
CA LYS A 167 -6.90 -7.24 -36.70
C LYS A 167 -7.56 -5.87 -36.99
N GLU A 168 -8.80 -5.86 -37.43
CA GLU A 168 -9.55 -4.62 -37.72
C GLU A 168 -9.76 -3.77 -36.46
N GLN A 169 -10.06 -4.42 -35.30
CA GLN A 169 -10.21 -3.73 -34.04
C GLN A 169 -8.87 -3.17 -33.55
N ALA A 170 -7.80 -3.93 -33.64
CA ALA A 170 -6.46 -3.49 -33.28
C ALA A 170 -5.99 -2.30 -34.13
N ASP A 171 -6.16 -2.39 -35.46
CA ASP A 171 -5.86 -1.31 -36.40
C ASP A 171 -6.68 -0.04 -36.11
N TYR A 172 -7.96 -0.18 -35.74
CA TYR A 172 -8.84 0.96 -35.43
C TYR A 172 -8.39 1.75 -34.21
N ILE A 173 -7.91 1.07 -33.16
CA ILE A 173 -7.43 1.72 -31.94
C ILE A 173 -5.91 1.96 -31.91
N GLY A 174 -5.21 1.57 -32.97
CA GLY A 174 -3.77 1.84 -33.14
C GLY A 174 -2.85 1.01 -32.23
N VAL A 175 -3.23 -0.26 -31.94
CA VAL A 175 -2.40 -1.19 -31.17
C VAL A 175 -2.13 -2.47 -31.97
N THR A 176 -1.26 -3.34 -31.49
CA THR A 176 -1.13 -4.71 -32.04
C THR A 176 -2.16 -5.64 -31.40
N VAL A 177 -2.49 -6.75 -32.05
CA VAL A 177 -3.42 -7.75 -31.52
C VAL A 177 -2.97 -8.29 -30.17
N ASP A 178 -1.68 -8.44 -29.97
CA ASP A 178 -1.08 -9.01 -28.76
C ASP A 178 -0.72 -7.98 -27.68
N GLY A 179 -0.90 -6.69 -27.98
CA GLY A 179 -0.51 -5.58 -27.11
C GLY A 179 0.92 -5.04 -27.42
N PRO A 180 1.45 -4.12 -26.65
CA PRO A 180 0.81 -3.53 -25.48
C PRO A 180 -0.44 -2.69 -25.82
N PHE A 181 -1.44 -2.76 -24.95
CA PHE A 181 -2.74 -2.09 -25.15
C PHE A 181 -2.78 -0.65 -24.63
N LYS A 182 -1.73 -0.25 -23.90
CA LYS A 182 -1.56 1.10 -23.36
C LYS A 182 -0.20 1.67 -23.78
N PRO A 183 -0.12 2.99 -23.99
CA PRO A 183 1.17 3.63 -24.29
C PRO A 183 2.10 3.55 -23.07
N GLU A 184 3.42 3.65 -23.31
CA GLU A 184 4.47 3.51 -22.29
C GLU A 184 4.29 4.45 -21.09
N HIS A 185 3.78 5.66 -21.31
CA HIS A 185 3.55 6.63 -20.23
C HIS A 185 2.30 6.37 -19.38
N TYR A 186 1.43 5.44 -19.79
CA TYR A 186 0.19 5.15 -19.04
C TYR A 186 0.53 4.43 -17.73
N ARG A 187 -0.09 4.89 -16.65
CA ARG A 187 -0.02 4.28 -15.32
C ARG A 187 -1.41 3.82 -14.91
N TYR A 188 -1.48 2.59 -14.40
CA TYR A 188 -2.71 1.99 -13.90
C TYR A 188 -3.06 2.52 -12.51
#